data_d77b1c07ead391a3e47d0572285d9883
#
_entry.id   d77b1c07ead391a3e47d0572285d9883
#
_cell.length_a   1.000
_cell.length_b   1.000
_cell.length_c   1.000
_cell.angle_alpha   90.00
_cell.angle_beta   90.00
_cell.angle_gamma   90.00
#
_symmetry.space_group_name_H-M   'P 1'
#
loop_
_entity.id
_entity.type
_entity.pdbx_description
1 polymer ?
#
loop_
_entity_poly.entity_id
_entity_poly.type
_entity_poly.pdbx_seq_one_letter_code
_entity_poly.pdbx_strand_id
1 'polypeptide(L)'
;MPLVVYAADETRTALAWLDNMLARFCGIEWRKLGADFQSLGGPLAFRAIELPNSVAFQFRDDSSGATALFAPSAGKISEELRNAVHVSDVVVFDGTFWSDGELRGVRPGARTAREMNHLPISDGSLDLLHQSPARRKIYTHINNTNPILMPGTRERAQVEQAGIEIARDGLEILL
;
A
#
# COMPACT_ATOMS: atom_id res chain seq x y z
N MET A 1 -26.64 -8.74 -8.86
CA MET A 1 -25.99 -7.42 -8.90
C MET A 1 -24.67 -7.55 -9.66
N PRO A 2 -24.26 -6.60 -10.47
CA PRO A 2 -22.94 -6.60 -11.09
C PRO A 2 -21.84 -6.47 -10.03
N LEU A 3 -20.66 -7.02 -10.33
CA LEU A 3 -19.45 -6.75 -9.58
C LEU A 3 -18.93 -5.34 -9.97
N VAL A 4 -18.86 -4.44 -9.01
CA VAL A 4 -18.30 -3.11 -9.25
C VAL A 4 -16.78 -3.17 -9.09
N VAL A 5 -16.04 -2.79 -10.14
CA VAL A 5 -14.58 -2.78 -10.17
C VAL A 5 -14.08 -1.37 -10.46
N TYR A 6 -13.33 -0.78 -9.55
CA TYR A 6 -12.66 0.50 -9.75
C TYR A 6 -11.26 0.27 -10.32
N ALA A 7 -10.95 0.89 -11.44
CA ALA A 7 -9.66 0.71 -12.10
C ALA A 7 -9.22 1.97 -12.86
N ALA A 8 -7.90 2.12 -13.03
CA ALA A 8 -7.35 3.03 -14.02
C ALA A 8 -7.65 2.52 -15.44
N ASP A 9 -7.69 3.41 -16.42
CA ASP A 9 -8.06 3.09 -17.80
C ASP A 9 -7.14 2.00 -18.41
N GLU A 10 -5.84 2.04 -18.10
CA GLU A 10 -4.85 1.04 -18.54
C GLU A 10 -5.14 -0.34 -17.92
N THR A 11 -5.45 -0.38 -16.62
CA THR A 11 -5.78 -1.62 -15.91
C THR A 11 -7.07 -2.21 -16.46
N ARG A 12 -8.10 -1.37 -16.71
CA ARG A 12 -9.35 -1.81 -17.33
C ARG A 12 -9.09 -2.42 -18.71
N THR A 13 -8.26 -1.78 -19.53
CA THR A 13 -7.91 -2.30 -20.86
C THR A 13 -7.20 -3.64 -20.77
N ALA A 14 -6.22 -3.77 -19.87
CA ALA A 14 -5.46 -5.01 -19.68
C ALA A 14 -6.34 -6.16 -19.15
N LEU A 15 -7.39 -5.85 -18.40
CA LEU A 15 -8.28 -6.82 -17.76
C LEU A 15 -9.63 -6.99 -18.49
N ALA A 16 -9.81 -6.43 -19.70
CA ALA A 16 -11.07 -6.49 -20.45
C ALA A 16 -11.55 -7.93 -20.73
N TRP A 17 -10.65 -8.91 -20.75
CA TRP A 17 -10.97 -10.33 -20.89
C TRP A 17 -11.79 -10.89 -19.72
N LEU A 18 -11.74 -10.26 -18.54
CA LEU A 18 -12.55 -10.65 -17.37
C LEU A 18 -14.05 -10.55 -17.66
N ASP A 19 -14.49 -9.59 -18.47
CA ASP A 19 -15.90 -9.42 -18.83
C ASP A 19 -16.46 -10.72 -19.45
N ASN A 20 -15.72 -11.31 -20.39
CA ASN A 20 -16.13 -12.56 -21.04
C ASN A 20 -16.02 -13.77 -20.09
N MET A 21 -14.96 -13.81 -19.27
CA MET A 21 -14.73 -14.91 -18.35
C MET A 21 -15.82 -14.98 -17.27
N LEU A 22 -16.22 -13.81 -16.73
CA LEU A 22 -17.17 -13.72 -15.62
C LEU A 22 -18.63 -13.61 -16.09
N ALA A 23 -18.90 -13.39 -17.38
CA ALA A 23 -20.24 -13.17 -17.93
C ALA A 23 -21.27 -14.25 -17.55
N ARG A 24 -20.83 -15.48 -17.28
CA ARG A 24 -21.72 -16.58 -16.86
C ARG A 24 -22.09 -16.53 -15.38
N PHE A 25 -21.38 -15.74 -14.58
CA PHE A 25 -21.55 -15.66 -13.13
C PHE A 25 -22.11 -14.31 -12.70
N CYS A 26 -21.54 -13.22 -13.24
CA CYS A 26 -21.97 -11.84 -12.96
C CYS A 26 -21.54 -10.90 -14.11
N GLY A 27 -22.24 -9.79 -14.24
CA GLY A 27 -21.73 -8.65 -15.04
C GLY A 27 -20.67 -7.87 -14.26
N ILE A 28 -19.78 -7.19 -14.95
CA ILE A 28 -18.82 -6.27 -14.36
C ILE A 28 -19.24 -4.84 -14.70
N GLU A 29 -19.32 -4.00 -13.67
CA GLU A 29 -19.47 -2.55 -13.81
C GLU A 29 -18.12 -1.89 -13.52
N TRP A 30 -17.43 -1.44 -14.55
CA TRP A 30 -16.17 -0.73 -14.43
C TRP A 30 -16.40 0.73 -14.05
N ARG A 31 -15.73 1.19 -13.01
CA ARG A 31 -15.71 2.58 -12.58
C ARG A 31 -14.28 3.10 -12.58
N LYS A 32 -14.12 4.36 -12.96
CA LYS A 32 -12.80 5.02 -12.95
C LYS A 32 -12.38 5.32 -11.51
N LEU A 33 -11.09 5.10 -11.23
CA LEU A 33 -10.46 5.61 -10.01
C LEU A 33 -10.41 7.14 -10.06
N GLY A 34 -10.77 7.79 -8.95
CA GLY A 34 -10.75 9.24 -8.80
C GLY A 34 -9.78 9.71 -7.73
N ALA A 35 -9.24 10.93 -7.93
CA ALA A 35 -8.43 11.63 -6.93
C ALA A 35 -9.31 12.18 -5.78
N ASP A 36 -10.61 12.37 -6.03
CA ASP A 36 -11.58 12.78 -5.03
C ASP A 36 -12.19 11.57 -4.33
N PHE A 37 -12.70 11.77 -3.10
CA PHE A 37 -13.36 10.70 -2.36
C PHE A 37 -14.64 10.25 -3.05
N GLN A 38 -14.73 8.96 -3.30
CA GLN A 38 -15.86 8.25 -3.90
C GLN A 38 -16.47 7.30 -2.87
N SER A 39 -17.81 7.23 -2.79
CA SER A 39 -18.48 6.31 -1.87
C SER A 39 -18.32 4.85 -2.31
N LEU A 40 -18.02 3.98 -1.35
CA LEU A 40 -18.08 2.51 -1.50
C LEU A 40 -19.42 1.93 -1.06
N GLY A 41 -20.33 2.78 -0.58
CA GLY A 41 -21.57 2.39 0.07
C GLY A 41 -21.52 2.53 1.59
N GLY A 42 -22.65 2.85 2.21
CA GLY A 42 -22.69 3.22 3.62
C GLY A 42 -21.79 4.43 3.92
N PRO A 43 -21.13 4.47 5.08
CA PRO A 43 -20.28 5.60 5.47
C PRO A 43 -18.86 5.54 4.88
N LEU A 44 -18.50 4.47 4.17
CA LEU A 44 -17.13 4.29 3.69
C LEU A 44 -16.93 4.99 2.35
N ALA A 45 -15.93 5.86 2.30
CA ALA A 45 -15.44 6.50 1.09
C ALA A 45 -13.95 6.19 0.87
N PHE A 46 -13.51 6.27 -0.38
CA PHE A 46 -12.10 6.11 -0.75
C PHE A 46 -11.71 7.07 -1.86
N ARG A 47 -10.43 7.34 -1.97
CA ARG A 47 -9.81 7.99 -3.13
C ARG A 47 -8.53 7.27 -3.53
N ALA A 48 -8.15 7.41 -4.79
CA ALA A 48 -6.89 6.91 -5.31
C ALA A 48 -5.82 8.02 -5.31
N ILE A 49 -4.59 7.63 -4.99
CA ILE A 49 -3.39 8.45 -5.11
C ILE A 49 -2.50 7.77 -6.14
N GLU A 50 -2.32 8.41 -7.29
CA GLU A 50 -1.51 7.87 -8.36
C GLU A 50 -0.02 7.87 -7.98
N LEU A 51 0.62 6.73 -8.16
CA LEU A 51 2.04 6.53 -7.95
C LEU A 51 2.66 6.00 -9.25
N PRO A 52 3.97 6.16 -9.49
CA PRO A 52 4.62 5.53 -10.63
C PRO A 52 4.41 4.01 -10.62
N ASN A 53 3.75 3.49 -11.64
CA ASN A 53 3.41 2.06 -11.83
C ASN A 53 2.61 1.40 -10.69
N SER A 54 1.92 2.18 -9.86
CA SER A 54 1.08 1.68 -8.78
C SER A 54 0.04 2.72 -8.35
N VAL A 55 -0.78 2.37 -7.38
CA VAL A 55 -1.76 3.26 -6.78
C VAL A 55 -1.82 3.02 -5.28
N ALA A 56 -1.92 4.08 -4.51
CA ALA A 56 -2.29 4.00 -3.10
C ALA A 56 -3.77 4.38 -2.94
N PHE A 57 -4.39 3.87 -1.90
CA PHE A 57 -5.78 4.16 -1.56
C PHE A 57 -5.85 4.82 -0.19
N GLN A 58 -6.56 5.94 -0.11
CA GLN A 58 -6.94 6.53 1.16
C GLN A 58 -8.43 6.29 1.39
N PHE A 59 -8.75 5.69 2.52
CA PHE A 59 -10.11 5.41 2.98
C PHE A 59 -10.51 6.42 4.05
N ARG A 60 -11.81 6.72 4.12
CA ARG A 60 -12.41 7.55 5.15
C ARG A 60 -13.75 6.97 5.55
N ASP A 61 -13.99 6.89 6.85
CA ASP A 61 -15.31 6.67 7.41
C ASP A 61 -15.99 8.02 7.64
N ASP A 62 -17.00 8.34 6.85
CA ASP A 62 -17.73 9.62 6.92
C ASP A 62 -18.54 9.76 8.22
N SER A 63 -18.75 8.69 8.99
CA SER A 63 -19.45 8.74 10.28
C SER A 63 -18.54 9.15 11.44
N SER A 64 -17.30 8.68 11.47
CA SER A 64 -16.31 8.97 12.51
C SER A 64 -15.29 10.04 12.07
N GLY A 65 -15.10 10.23 10.77
CA GLY A 65 -14.03 11.03 10.19
C GLY A 65 -12.68 10.30 10.19
N ALA A 66 -12.60 9.07 10.68
CA ALA A 66 -11.36 8.30 10.74
C ALA A 66 -10.85 7.96 9.32
N THR A 67 -9.53 7.95 9.18
CA THR A 67 -8.87 7.78 7.88
C THR A 67 -7.79 6.70 7.91
N ALA A 68 -7.67 5.94 6.81
CA ALA A 68 -6.61 4.96 6.62
C ALA A 68 -5.97 5.10 5.23
N LEU A 69 -4.65 5.05 5.18
CA LEU A 69 -3.88 4.97 3.93
C LEU A 69 -3.39 3.55 3.72
N PHE A 70 -3.61 3.02 2.52
CA PHE A 70 -3.07 1.73 2.06
C PHE A 70 -2.19 1.96 0.83
N ALA A 71 -0.87 1.87 1.01
CA ALA A 71 0.15 2.08 -0.02
C ALA A 71 1.13 0.90 -0.05
N PRO A 72 0.71 -0.30 -0.54
CA PRO A 72 1.50 -1.52 -0.46
C PRO A 72 2.65 -1.60 -1.46
N SER A 73 2.71 -0.69 -2.43
CA SER A 73 3.77 -0.62 -3.42
C SER A 73 4.06 0.85 -3.74
N ALA A 74 5.17 1.36 -3.23
CA ALA A 74 5.56 2.76 -3.36
C ALA A 74 7.05 2.87 -3.72
N GLY A 75 7.35 3.09 -5.01
CA GLY A 75 8.72 3.28 -5.48
C GLY A 75 9.29 4.67 -5.21
N LYS A 76 8.42 5.64 -4.96
CA LYS A 76 8.78 7.04 -4.69
C LYS A 76 7.74 7.70 -3.79
N ILE A 77 8.20 8.56 -2.90
CA ILE A 77 7.34 9.41 -2.07
C ILE A 77 7.08 10.71 -2.81
N SER A 78 5.88 10.86 -3.39
CA SER A 78 5.39 12.12 -3.93
C SER A 78 4.93 13.05 -2.78
N GLU A 79 4.74 14.33 -3.08
CA GLU A 79 4.19 15.26 -2.10
C GLU A 79 2.77 14.86 -1.67
N GLU A 80 1.95 14.40 -2.62
CA GLU A 80 0.60 13.92 -2.33
C GLU A 80 0.60 12.70 -1.42
N LEU A 81 1.47 11.71 -1.67
CA LEU A 81 1.61 10.54 -0.80
C LEU A 81 2.09 10.94 0.60
N ARG A 82 3.05 11.87 0.69
CA ARG A 82 3.54 12.40 1.96
C ARG A 82 2.41 13.07 2.76
N ASN A 83 1.62 13.89 2.10
CA ASN A 83 0.47 14.55 2.72
C ASN A 83 -0.57 13.52 3.19
N ALA A 84 -0.87 12.50 2.38
CA ALA A 84 -1.78 11.44 2.76
C ALA A 84 -1.28 10.63 3.98
N VAL A 85 0.02 10.34 4.05
CA VAL A 85 0.64 9.72 5.24
C VAL A 85 0.47 10.61 6.48
N HIS A 86 0.62 11.93 6.32
CA HIS A 86 0.55 12.86 7.45
C HIS A 86 -0.88 13.05 8.00
N VAL A 87 -1.91 12.97 7.14
CA VAL A 87 -3.30 13.21 7.55
C VAL A 87 -4.08 11.94 7.87
N SER A 88 -3.48 10.76 7.73
CA SER A 88 -4.16 9.49 7.99
C SER A 88 -3.94 9.02 9.43
N ASP A 89 -5.01 8.52 10.06
CA ASP A 89 -4.95 7.94 11.42
C ASP A 89 -4.23 6.59 11.44
N VAL A 90 -4.36 5.83 10.35
CA VAL A 90 -3.68 4.55 10.15
C VAL A 90 -2.98 4.56 8.82
N VAL A 91 -1.72 4.13 8.80
CA VAL A 91 -0.91 4.03 7.58
C VAL A 91 -0.41 2.61 7.42
N VAL A 92 -0.85 1.94 6.34
CA VAL A 92 -0.34 0.64 5.91
C VAL A 92 0.53 0.88 4.67
N PHE A 93 1.82 0.65 4.79
CA PHE A 93 2.82 1.10 3.83
C PHE A 93 3.70 -0.04 3.31
N ASP A 94 4.32 0.19 2.15
CA ASP A 94 5.25 -0.71 1.49
C ASP A 94 6.47 -1.03 2.37
N GLY A 95 6.59 -2.29 2.74
CA GLY A 95 7.70 -2.84 3.52
C GLY A 95 8.47 -3.92 2.75
N THR A 96 8.42 -3.93 1.41
CA THR A 96 8.92 -5.03 0.59
C THR A 96 10.38 -5.35 0.86
N PHE A 97 11.27 -4.36 0.85
CA PHE A 97 12.69 -4.55 1.04
C PHE A 97 13.27 -3.61 2.10
N TRP A 98 14.22 -4.10 2.87
CA TRP A 98 14.99 -3.27 3.78
C TRP A 98 15.95 -2.36 3.03
N SER A 99 16.73 -2.92 2.09
CA SER A 99 17.72 -2.19 1.30
C SER A 99 17.58 -2.44 -0.20
N ASP A 100 18.12 -1.55 -1.02
CA ASP A 100 17.98 -1.62 -2.47
C ASP A 100 18.56 -2.92 -3.08
N GLY A 101 19.69 -3.36 -2.58
CA GLY A 101 20.39 -4.57 -3.05
C GLY A 101 20.00 -5.87 -2.35
N GLU A 102 19.03 -5.87 -1.45
CA GLU A 102 18.69 -7.02 -0.59
C GLU A 102 18.57 -8.33 -1.35
N LEU A 103 17.78 -8.35 -2.41
CA LEU A 103 17.53 -9.56 -3.19
C LEU A 103 18.78 -10.06 -3.92
N ARG A 104 19.70 -9.17 -4.30
CA ARG A 104 20.98 -9.53 -4.93
C ARG A 104 21.91 -10.30 -3.99
N GLY A 105 21.78 -10.06 -2.69
CA GLY A 105 22.52 -10.83 -1.67
C GLY A 105 22.11 -12.30 -1.60
N VAL A 106 20.87 -12.61 -2.00
CA VAL A 106 20.34 -13.99 -2.01
C VAL A 106 20.39 -14.59 -3.42
N ARG A 107 20.10 -13.78 -4.45
CA ARG A 107 20.06 -14.19 -5.85
C ARG A 107 20.90 -13.23 -6.71
N PRO A 108 22.13 -13.59 -7.05
CA PRO A 108 22.97 -12.80 -7.96
C PRO A 108 22.25 -12.49 -9.27
N GLY A 109 22.32 -11.23 -9.72
CA GLY A 109 21.65 -10.78 -10.94
C GLY A 109 20.15 -10.44 -10.77
N ALA A 110 19.58 -10.57 -9.57
CA ALA A 110 18.22 -10.10 -9.31
C ALA A 110 18.10 -8.58 -9.47
N ARG A 111 16.89 -8.11 -9.77
CA ARG A 111 16.56 -6.69 -9.80
C ARG A 111 16.69 -6.08 -8.39
N THR A 112 17.02 -4.79 -8.32
CA THR A 112 16.99 -4.06 -7.05
C THR A 112 15.56 -3.71 -6.65
N ALA A 113 15.37 -3.27 -5.40
CA ALA A 113 14.09 -2.79 -4.91
C ALA A 113 13.55 -1.66 -5.80
N ARG A 114 14.39 -0.68 -6.13
CA ARG A 114 14.02 0.47 -6.98
C ARG A 114 13.69 0.05 -8.42
N GLU A 115 14.43 -0.90 -8.99
CA GLU A 115 14.12 -1.47 -10.31
C GLU A 115 12.79 -2.24 -10.33
N MET A 116 12.29 -2.65 -9.17
CA MET A 116 10.98 -3.28 -8.97
C MET A 116 9.90 -2.31 -8.47
N ASN A 117 10.21 -1.01 -8.47
CA ASN A 117 9.31 0.05 -8.03
C ASN A 117 8.96 0.00 -6.52
N HIS A 118 9.93 -0.40 -5.69
CA HIS A 118 9.82 -0.34 -4.23
C HIS A 118 10.86 0.59 -3.63
N LEU A 119 10.44 1.48 -2.74
CA LEU A 119 11.35 2.30 -1.95
C LEU A 119 11.86 1.45 -0.78
N PRO A 120 13.20 1.27 -0.64
CA PRO A 120 13.74 0.55 0.50
C PRO A 120 13.37 1.21 1.83
N ILE A 121 13.11 0.40 2.85
CA ILE A 121 12.77 0.88 4.20
C ILE A 121 13.87 1.81 4.74
N SER A 122 15.13 1.40 4.62
CA SER A 122 16.30 2.17 5.09
C SER A 122 16.54 3.48 4.34
N ASP A 123 15.93 3.67 3.16
CA ASP A 123 16.17 4.81 2.26
C ASP A 123 15.07 5.87 2.27
N GLY A 124 14.27 5.92 3.33
CA GLY A 124 13.34 7.02 3.52
C GLY A 124 11.95 6.66 3.99
N SER A 125 11.43 5.43 3.78
CA SER A 125 10.09 5.10 4.29
C SER A 125 10.10 4.95 5.82
N LEU A 126 11.20 4.52 6.43
CA LEU A 126 11.36 4.47 7.88
C LEU A 126 11.19 5.86 8.50
N ASP A 127 11.94 6.85 7.98
CA ASP A 127 11.88 8.23 8.47
C ASP A 127 10.51 8.87 8.21
N LEU A 128 9.92 8.63 7.04
CA LEU A 128 8.59 9.13 6.71
C LEU A 128 7.54 8.64 7.73
N LEU A 129 7.53 7.35 8.01
CA LEU A 129 6.56 6.77 8.94
C LEU A 129 6.89 7.13 10.39
N HIS A 130 8.17 7.20 10.77
CA HIS A 130 8.56 7.64 12.12
C HIS A 130 8.05 9.05 12.42
N GLN A 131 8.13 9.97 11.46
CA GLN A 131 7.68 11.36 11.59
C GLN A 131 6.16 11.53 11.42
N SER A 132 5.44 10.51 10.97
CA SER A 132 3.99 10.57 10.81
C SER A 132 3.28 10.62 12.17
N PRO A 133 2.25 11.47 12.34
CA PRO A 133 1.41 11.51 13.53
C PRO A 133 0.38 10.37 13.61
N ALA A 134 0.33 9.48 12.61
CA ALA A 134 -0.60 8.37 12.55
C ALA A 134 -0.55 7.52 13.84
N ARG A 135 -1.71 7.15 14.36
CA ARG A 135 -1.84 6.30 15.56
C ARG A 135 -1.22 4.92 15.36
N ARG A 136 -1.38 4.36 14.15
CA ARG A 136 -0.80 3.09 13.76
C ARG A 136 -0.06 3.24 12.43
N LYS A 137 1.12 2.73 12.37
CA LYS A 137 1.99 2.70 11.19
C LYS A 137 2.43 1.26 10.99
N ILE A 138 2.18 0.69 9.83
CA ILE A 138 2.27 -0.74 9.62
C ILE A 138 2.98 -0.99 8.29
N TYR A 139 4.08 -1.75 8.31
CA TYR A 139 4.66 -2.29 7.07
C TYR A 139 3.92 -3.55 6.64
N THR A 140 3.58 -3.60 5.35
CA THR A 140 2.96 -4.74 4.67
C THR A 140 3.71 -5.08 3.38
N HIS A 141 3.24 -6.08 2.61
CA HIS A 141 3.86 -6.49 1.35
C HIS A 141 5.34 -6.85 1.49
N ILE A 142 5.70 -7.51 2.60
CA ILE A 142 7.08 -7.75 3.00
C ILE A 142 7.63 -8.97 2.24
N ASN A 143 8.76 -8.79 1.55
CA ASN A 143 9.42 -9.90 0.88
C ASN A 143 10.05 -10.85 1.91
N ASN A 144 10.08 -12.15 1.60
CA ASN A 144 10.61 -13.18 2.49
C ASN A 144 12.13 -13.06 2.75
N THR A 145 12.85 -12.24 1.98
CA THR A 145 14.28 -11.93 2.22
C THR A 145 14.49 -10.77 3.17
N ASN A 146 13.41 -10.03 3.49
CA ASN A 146 13.53 -8.83 4.31
C ASN A 146 13.86 -9.19 5.77
N PRO A 147 14.98 -8.68 6.32
CA PRO A 147 15.44 -9.02 7.67
C PRO A 147 14.46 -8.58 8.77
N ILE A 148 13.53 -7.67 8.52
CA ILE A 148 12.52 -7.27 9.52
C ILE A 148 11.60 -8.42 9.93
N LEU A 149 11.47 -9.47 9.11
CA LEU A 149 10.68 -10.66 9.44
C LEU A 149 11.34 -11.51 10.53
N MET A 150 12.66 -11.41 10.69
CA MET A 150 13.42 -12.25 11.62
C MET A 150 13.51 -11.58 13.00
N PRO A 151 13.03 -12.25 14.07
CA PRO A 151 13.21 -11.76 15.43
C PRO A 151 14.70 -11.56 15.78
N GLY A 152 15.00 -10.45 16.47
CA GLY A 152 16.34 -10.15 16.96
C GLY A 152 17.30 -9.52 15.94
N THR A 153 16.87 -9.26 14.72
CA THR A 153 17.67 -8.50 13.75
C THR A 153 17.72 -7.00 14.14
N ARG A 154 18.79 -6.34 13.74
CA ARG A 154 18.97 -4.90 13.95
C ARG A 154 17.89 -4.10 13.20
N GLU A 155 17.56 -4.55 12.01
CA GLU A 155 16.55 -3.94 11.12
C GLU A 155 15.17 -3.96 11.75
N ARG A 156 14.78 -5.11 12.30
CA ARG A 156 13.52 -5.24 13.03
C ARG A 156 13.48 -4.33 14.25
N ALA A 157 14.54 -4.29 15.01
CA ALA A 157 14.64 -3.42 16.19
C ALA A 157 14.49 -1.94 15.82
N GLN A 158 15.03 -1.49 14.68
CA GLN A 158 14.87 -0.12 14.19
C GLN A 158 13.41 0.19 13.83
N VAL A 159 12.70 -0.74 13.16
CA VAL A 159 11.28 -0.59 12.83
C VAL A 159 10.44 -0.48 14.11
N GLU A 160 10.68 -1.36 15.08
CA GLU A 160 9.96 -1.37 16.36
C GLU A 160 10.26 -0.10 17.19
N GLN A 161 11.51 0.35 17.23
CA GLN A 161 11.91 1.61 17.91
C GLN A 161 11.28 2.85 17.26
N ALA A 162 11.06 2.82 15.95
CA ALA A 162 10.35 3.88 15.23
C ALA A 162 8.82 3.87 15.49
N GLY A 163 8.32 2.93 16.29
CA GLY A 163 6.89 2.77 16.59
C GLY A 163 6.09 2.26 15.39
N ILE A 164 6.71 1.45 14.53
CA ILE A 164 6.09 0.90 13.33
C ILE A 164 5.85 -0.59 13.54
N GLU A 165 4.64 -1.04 13.21
CA GLU A 165 4.24 -2.44 13.30
C GLU A 165 4.67 -3.21 12.04
N ILE A 166 4.87 -4.51 12.17
CA ILE A 166 5.09 -5.43 11.06
C ILE A 166 3.80 -6.24 10.88
N ALA A 167 3.18 -6.13 9.70
CA ALA A 167 1.94 -6.83 9.40
C ALA A 167 2.11 -8.36 9.53
N ARG A 168 1.04 -9.01 9.93
CA ARG A 168 0.90 -10.46 9.97
C ARG A 168 -0.44 -10.86 9.39
N ASP A 169 -0.53 -12.07 8.90
CA ASP A 169 -1.80 -12.62 8.41
C ASP A 169 -2.86 -12.60 9.52
N GLY A 170 -4.06 -12.19 9.16
CA GLY A 170 -5.16 -12.04 10.11
C GLY A 170 -5.09 -10.78 10.98
N LEU A 171 -4.21 -9.81 10.68
CA LEU A 171 -4.19 -8.53 11.38
C LEU A 171 -5.48 -7.75 11.11
N GLU A 172 -6.23 -7.46 12.15
CA GLU A 172 -7.41 -6.60 12.11
C GLU A 172 -7.05 -5.18 12.51
N ILE A 173 -7.61 -4.20 11.79
CA ILE A 173 -7.42 -2.77 12.04
C ILE A 173 -8.80 -2.14 12.24
N LEU A 174 -9.02 -1.60 13.43
CA LEU A 174 -10.22 -0.79 13.74
C LEU A 174 -9.88 0.68 13.54
N LEU A 175 -10.74 1.39 12.83
CA LEU A 175 -10.66 2.84 12.59
C LEU A 175 -11.50 3.63 13.56
#